data_504934f8e39e98bc49084329a88c1a18
#
_entry.id   504934f8e39e98bc49084329a88c1a18
#
_cell.length_a   1.000
_cell.length_b   1.000
_cell.length_c   1.000
_cell.angle_alpha   90.00
_cell.angle_beta   90.00
_cell.angle_gamma   90.00
#
_symmetry.space_group_name_H-M   'P 1'
#
loop_
_entity.id
_entity.type
_entity.pdbx_description
1 polymer ?
#
loop_
_entity_poly.entity_id
_entity_poly.type
_entity_poly.pdbx_seq_one_letter_code
_entity_poly.pdbx_strand_id
1 'polypeptide(L)'
;AILSKTNIHISVVKGYVLPNTVNSETLVITTSVSGNTLETISVLKKAHEKNCNLIVFSSGGIMEKICDEKKITHFNVKMSHSPRTSFVIYLYAMLKILNKVINLKNEDVIESIQKLKNQREGINSKNLKNNSAIELAEWINNIPLIYYPFGLQSTAIRFKNSMQENAKIHAISEDIIEACHNGIVAWERFSEIKPILIQGKDDYEKTKERWMIIKKFFNAEKIEYKEVFSINGSILSKIVNLIYFLDYVSIYNAIYKKIDPSPVKSIDFIKDNL
;
A
#
# COMPACT_ATOMS: atom_id res chain seq x y z
N ALA A 1 -9.13 -4.22 4.28
CA ALA A 1 -9.07 -5.64 4.66
C ALA A 1 -9.49 -5.87 6.11
N ILE A 2 -8.86 -5.21 7.08
CA ILE A 2 -9.21 -5.39 8.51
C ILE A 2 -10.62 -4.88 8.79
N LEU A 3 -11.00 -3.71 8.29
CA LEU A 3 -12.31 -3.09 8.49
C LEU A 3 -13.49 -3.96 8.05
N SER A 4 -13.30 -4.84 7.08
CA SER A 4 -14.36 -5.77 6.63
C SER A 4 -14.48 -7.03 7.48
N LYS A 5 -13.61 -7.22 8.47
CA LYS A 5 -13.50 -8.44 9.29
C LYS A 5 -13.68 -8.19 10.79
N THR A 6 -13.87 -6.95 11.22
CA THR A 6 -13.96 -6.58 12.63
C THR A 6 -15.04 -5.51 12.86
N ASN A 7 -15.66 -5.53 14.02
CA ASN A 7 -16.57 -4.48 14.49
C ASN A 7 -15.82 -3.34 15.22
N ILE A 8 -14.51 -3.36 15.22
CA ILE A 8 -13.68 -2.34 15.87
C ILE A 8 -13.51 -1.17 14.92
N HIS A 9 -13.74 0.04 15.40
CA HIS A 9 -13.44 1.25 14.65
C HIS A 9 -11.93 1.44 14.56
N ILE A 10 -11.41 1.64 13.33
CA ILE A 10 -9.98 1.83 13.07
C ILE A 10 -9.78 3.11 12.28
N SER A 11 -8.98 4.02 12.82
CA SER A 11 -8.55 5.25 12.14
C SER A 11 -7.06 5.19 11.84
N VAL A 12 -6.67 5.70 10.69
CA VAL A 12 -5.25 5.87 10.30
C VAL A 12 -4.87 7.33 10.41
N VAL A 13 -3.89 7.60 11.27
CA VAL A 13 -3.34 8.95 11.46
C VAL A 13 -2.05 9.09 10.66
N LYS A 14 -1.95 10.18 9.90
CA LYS A 14 -0.73 10.60 9.21
C LYS A 14 -0.39 12.02 9.66
N GLY A 15 0.86 12.24 10.08
CA GLY A 15 1.32 13.52 10.60
C GLY A 15 1.47 13.53 12.13
N TYR A 16 1.46 14.73 12.71
CA TYR A 16 1.92 14.99 14.08
C TYR A 16 0.81 15.03 15.14
N VAL A 17 -0.45 14.94 14.74
CA VAL A 17 -1.59 15.21 15.62
C VAL A 17 -2.45 13.98 15.81
N LEU A 18 -2.71 13.63 17.08
CA LEU A 18 -3.71 12.62 17.43
C LEU A 18 -5.13 13.23 17.37
N PRO A 19 -6.13 12.48 16.90
CA PRO A 19 -7.53 12.88 17.01
C PRO A 19 -7.93 13.15 18.45
N ASN A 20 -8.81 14.13 18.67
CA ASN A 20 -9.29 14.45 20.01
C ASN A 20 -10.12 13.33 20.66
N THR A 21 -10.65 12.41 19.85
CA THR A 21 -11.38 11.21 20.29
C THR A 21 -10.50 10.16 20.95
N VAL A 22 -9.16 10.27 20.82
CA VAL A 22 -8.21 9.35 21.42
C VAL A 22 -8.11 9.60 22.94
N ASN A 23 -8.29 8.53 23.72
CA ASN A 23 -8.26 8.54 25.20
C ASN A 23 -7.59 7.27 25.74
N SER A 24 -7.65 7.05 27.06
CA SER A 24 -7.03 5.90 27.76
C SER A 24 -7.60 4.54 27.34
N GLU A 25 -8.80 4.46 26.77
CA GLU A 25 -9.40 3.21 26.29
C GLU A 25 -8.97 2.89 24.84
N THR A 26 -8.31 3.84 24.17
CA THR A 26 -7.87 3.68 22.78
C THR A 26 -6.59 2.85 22.70
N LEU A 27 -6.58 1.83 21.82
CA LEU A 27 -5.35 1.18 21.41
C LEU A 27 -4.69 1.99 20.30
N VAL A 28 -3.53 2.58 20.59
CA VAL A 28 -2.72 3.31 19.61
C VAL A 28 -1.55 2.44 19.16
N ILE A 29 -1.49 2.18 17.85
CA ILE A 29 -0.41 1.40 17.24
C ILE A 29 0.47 2.36 16.45
N THR A 30 1.72 2.49 16.84
CA THR A 30 2.69 3.30 16.10
C THR A 30 3.69 2.42 15.37
N THR A 31 3.99 2.77 14.12
CA THR A 31 4.93 2.01 13.31
C THR A 31 5.85 2.93 12.51
N SER A 32 7.15 2.69 12.61
CA SER A 32 8.19 3.32 11.81
C SER A 32 9.31 2.33 11.60
N VAL A 33 9.65 2.01 10.36
CA VAL A 33 10.70 1.03 10.10
C VAL A 33 12.03 1.46 10.72
N SER A 34 12.46 2.71 10.53
CA SER A 34 13.70 3.23 11.14
C SER A 34 13.58 3.52 12.64
N GLY A 35 12.36 3.69 13.16
CA GLY A 35 12.12 4.17 14.52
C GLY A 35 12.46 5.64 14.75
N ASN A 36 12.77 6.40 13.69
CA ASN A 36 13.22 7.79 13.78
C ASN A 36 12.27 8.80 13.08
N THR A 37 11.09 8.35 12.63
CA THR A 37 10.11 9.21 11.96
C THR A 37 9.50 10.20 12.95
N LEU A 38 9.74 11.48 12.76
CA LEU A 38 9.37 12.54 13.72
C LEU A 38 7.87 12.57 13.99
N GLU A 39 7.05 12.41 12.98
CA GLU A 39 5.59 12.38 13.08
C GLU A 39 5.15 11.20 13.99
N THR A 40 5.73 10.04 13.77
CA THR A 40 5.40 8.84 14.55
C THR A 40 5.86 8.98 16.00
N ILE A 41 7.03 9.56 16.24
CA ILE A 41 7.55 9.86 17.58
C ILE A 41 6.65 10.85 18.29
N SER A 42 6.20 11.91 17.61
CA SER A 42 5.28 12.90 18.18
C SER A 42 3.96 12.26 18.61
N VAL A 43 3.38 11.43 17.74
CA VAL A 43 2.14 10.69 18.03
C VAL A 43 2.34 9.73 19.21
N LEU A 44 3.45 8.98 19.25
CA LEU A 44 3.78 8.06 20.35
C LEU A 44 3.84 8.78 21.70
N LYS A 45 4.55 9.93 21.77
CA LYS A 45 4.67 10.73 23.01
C LYS A 45 3.29 11.23 23.48
N LYS A 46 2.51 11.81 22.58
CA LYS A 46 1.17 12.33 22.90
C LYS A 46 0.20 11.23 23.33
N ALA A 47 0.27 10.05 22.73
CA ALA A 47 -0.55 8.91 23.11
C ALA A 47 -0.16 8.39 24.51
N HIS A 48 1.13 8.40 24.83
CA HIS A 48 1.62 8.05 26.17
C HIS A 48 1.11 9.06 27.23
N GLU A 49 1.20 10.37 26.96
CA GLU A 49 0.68 11.43 27.84
C GLU A 49 -0.83 11.31 28.11
N LYS A 50 -1.60 10.79 27.13
CA LYS A 50 -3.03 10.49 27.27
C LYS A 50 -3.32 9.14 27.95
N ASN A 51 -2.32 8.42 28.42
CA ASN A 51 -2.43 7.10 29.01
C ASN A 51 -3.12 6.06 28.11
N CYS A 52 -2.90 6.14 26.80
CA CYS A 52 -3.46 5.17 25.84
C CYS A 52 -2.80 3.80 26.00
N ASN A 53 -3.51 2.76 25.57
CA ASN A 53 -2.90 1.46 25.35
C ASN A 53 -1.98 1.52 24.13
N LEU A 54 -0.69 1.22 24.29
CA LEU A 54 0.33 1.42 23.27
C LEU A 54 0.96 0.12 22.79
N ILE A 55 1.08 -0.02 21.47
CA ILE A 55 1.89 -1.04 20.81
C ILE A 55 2.77 -0.33 19.77
N VAL A 56 4.07 -0.59 19.82
CA VAL A 56 5.04 0.05 18.96
C VAL A 56 5.78 -0.99 18.12
N PHE A 57 5.92 -0.70 16.82
CA PHE A 57 6.70 -1.52 15.87
C PHE A 57 7.79 -0.67 15.24
N SER A 58 9.05 -1.05 15.43
CA SER A 58 10.20 -0.45 14.74
C SER A 58 11.37 -1.42 14.66
N SER A 59 12.40 -1.10 13.87
CA SER A 59 13.66 -1.86 13.89
C SER A 59 14.67 -1.32 14.89
N GLY A 60 14.24 -0.42 15.79
CA GLY A 60 15.10 0.26 16.74
C GLY A 60 14.86 1.77 16.76
N GLY A 61 15.94 2.54 16.89
CA GLY A 61 15.92 3.99 16.81
C GLY A 61 15.42 4.70 18.07
N ILE A 62 14.95 5.94 17.90
CA ILE A 62 14.44 6.76 19.02
C ILE A 62 13.18 6.14 19.62
N MET A 63 12.34 5.51 18.80
CA MET A 63 11.11 4.86 19.31
C MET A 63 11.41 3.73 20.28
N GLU A 64 12.43 2.89 20.01
CA GLU A 64 12.87 1.82 20.94
C GLU A 64 13.32 2.42 22.28
N LYS A 65 14.17 3.47 22.26
CA LYS A 65 14.63 4.15 23.49
C LYS A 65 13.47 4.69 24.32
N ILE A 66 12.49 5.35 23.68
CA ILE A 66 11.30 5.84 24.37
C ILE A 66 10.51 4.69 24.99
N CYS A 67 10.39 3.57 24.29
CA CYS A 67 9.66 2.41 24.81
C CYS A 67 10.36 1.80 26.04
N ASP A 68 11.68 1.69 26.03
CA ASP A 68 12.47 1.18 27.16
C ASP A 68 12.33 2.11 28.37
N GLU A 69 12.49 3.43 28.19
CA GLU A 69 12.36 4.44 29.25
C GLU A 69 10.95 4.48 29.85
N LYS A 70 9.93 4.38 29.03
CA LYS A 70 8.52 4.52 29.42
C LYS A 70 7.83 3.19 29.68
N LYS A 71 8.54 2.06 29.55
CA LYS A 71 8.00 0.69 29.69
C LYS A 71 6.80 0.42 28.77
N ILE A 72 6.89 0.91 27.54
CA ILE A 72 5.86 0.71 26.49
C ILE A 72 6.16 -0.59 25.75
N THR A 73 5.13 -1.36 25.41
CA THR A 73 5.26 -2.59 24.62
C THR A 73 5.83 -2.28 23.22
N HIS A 74 7.07 -2.74 22.98
CA HIS A 74 7.78 -2.58 21.71
C HIS A 74 8.04 -3.94 21.06
N PHE A 75 7.72 -4.05 19.79
CA PHE A 75 8.08 -5.19 18.95
C PHE A 75 9.17 -4.77 17.97
N ASN A 76 10.37 -5.26 18.22
CA ASN A 76 11.49 -5.06 17.31
C ASN A 76 11.27 -5.90 16.05
N VAL A 77 11.02 -5.24 14.93
CA VAL A 77 10.84 -5.86 13.60
C VAL A 77 12.01 -5.46 12.73
N LYS A 78 12.92 -6.41 12.52
CA LYS A 78 14.16 -6.17 11.78
C LYS A 78 13.86 -5.61 10.38
N MET A 79 14.51 -4.51 10.05
CA MET A 79 14.47 -3.95 8.70
C MET A 79 15.18 -4.89 7.74
N SER A 80 14.58 -5.10 6.55
CA SER A 80 15.25 -5.73 5.42
C SER A 80 16.20 -4.73 4.74
N HIS A 81 16.40 -4.81 3.45
CA HIS A 81 17.29 -3.92 2.70
C HIS A 81 16.94 -2.42 2.83
N SER A 82 15.66 -2.09 2.88
CA SER A 82 15.16 -0.70 3.00
C SER A 82 13.76 -0.68 3.64
N PRO A 83 13.27 0.49 4.08
CA PRO A 83 11.90 0.59 4.62
C PRO A 83 10.83 0.03 3.68
N ARG A 84 10.90 0.35 2.38
CA ARG A 84 9.90 -0.12 1.40
C ARG A 84 9.95 -1.63 1.16
N THR A 85 11.10 -2.27 1.25
CA THR A 85 11.24 -3.74 1.13
C THR A 85 10.85 -4.47 2.42
N SER A 86 10.75 -3.76 3.53
CA SER A 86 10.36 -4.32 4.83
C SER A 86 8.83 -4.43 5.01
N PHE A 87 8.04 -3.94 4.07
CA PHE A 87 6.57 -3.89 4.17
C PHE A 87 5.95 -5.25 4.55
N VAL A 88 6.34 -6.33 3.87
CA VAL A 88 5.76 -7.66 4.10
C VAL A 88 6.08 -8.17 5.50
N ILE A 89 7.32 -7.96 5.97
CA ILE A 89 7.74 -8.38 7.32
C ILE A 89 6.90 -7.64 8.38
N TYR A 90 6.77 -6.32 8.25
CA TYR A 90 5.96 -5.50 9.15
C TYR A 90 4.49 -5.88 9.11
N LEU A 91 3.92 -6.10 7.92
CA LEU A 91 2.53 -6.51 7.77
C LEU A 91 2.25 -7.80 8.55
N TYR A 92 3.02 -8.86 8.32
CA TYR A 92 2.78 -10.15 8.97
C TYR A 92 3.12 -10.13 10.46
N ALA A 93 4.13 -9.36 10.90
CA ALA A 93 4.40 -9.16 12.32
C ALA A 93 3.22 -8.48 13.02
N MET A 94 2.67 -7.40 12.44
CA MET A 94 1.50 -6.71 12.97
C MET A 94 0.26 -7.61 12.99
N LEU A 95 0.00 -8.35 11.92
CA LEU A 95 -1.11 -9.30 11.85
C LEU A 95 -1.01 -10.39 12.92
N LYS A 96 0.20 -10.90 13.18
CA LYS A 96 0.43 -11.90 14.23
C LYS A 96 0.14 -11.34 15.64
N ILE A 97 0.64 -10.15 15.94
CA ILE A 97 0.46 -9.52 17.25
C ILE A 97 -1.00 -9.11 17.48
N LEU A 98 -1.64 -8.58 16.44
CA LEU A 98 -3.02 -8.09 16.52
C LEU A 98 -4.07 -9.18 16.26
N ASN A 99 -3.68 -10.43 16.10
CA ASN A 99 -4.61 -11.51 15.72
C ASN A 99 -5.81 -11.62 16.67
N LYS A 100 -5.59 -11.43 17.99
CA LYS A 100 -6.68 -11.45 18.99
C LYS A 100 -7.69 -10.29 18.82
N VAL A 101 -7.23 -9.18 18.21
CA VAL A 101 -8.06 -7.98 18.00
C VAL A 101 -8.79 -8.05 16.67
N ILE A 102 -8.13 -8.53 15.63
CA ILE A 102 -8.66 -8.50 14.25
C ILE A 102 -9.26 -9.84 13.80
N ASN A 103 -9.21 -10.88 14.64
CA ASN A 103 -9.73 -12.22 14.37
C ASN A 103 -9.34 -12.77 12.97
N LEU A 104 -8.04 -12.71 12.67
CA LEU A 104 -7.50 -13.20 11.41
C LEU A 104 -7.38 -14.73 11.48
N LYS A 105 -7.92 -15.43 10.50
CA LYS A 105 -7.81 -16.90 10.40
C LYS A 105 -6.41 -17.30 9.95
N ASN A 106 -5.85 -18.33 10.57
CA ASN A 106 -4.55 -18.87 10.17
C ASN A 106 -4.54 -19.36 8.72
N GLU A 107 -5.67 -19.92 8.26
CA GLU A 107 -5.86 -20.36 6.88
C GLU A 107 -5.68 -19.21 5.88
N ASP A 108 -6.19 -18.00 6.19
CA ASP A 108 -6.03 -16.80 5.34
C ASP A 108 -4.55 -16.40 5.22
N VAL A 109 -3.77 -16.57 6.31
CA VAL A 109 -2.32 -16.30 6.32
C VAL A 109 -1.57 -17.32 5.47
N ILE A 110 -1.83 -18.61 5.68
CA ILE A 110 -1.21 -19.70 4.92
C ILE A 110 -1.53 -19.57 3.44
N GLU A 111 -2.80 -19.33 3.10
CA GLU A 111 -3.23 -19.11 1.73
C GLU A 111 -2.47 -17.94 1.08
N SER A 112 -2.37 -16.81 1.78
CA SER A 112 -1.71 -15.62 1.26
C SER A 112 -0.24 -15.88 0.92
N ILE A 113 0.49 -16.59 1.78
CA ILE A 113 1.88 -16.96 1.56
C ILE A 113 2.05 -17.93 0.39
N GLN A 114 1.17 -18.93 0.29
CA GLN A 114 1.22 -19.90 -0.81
C GLN A 114 0.97 -19.22 -2.16
N LYS A 115 0.00 -18.32 -2.21
CA LYS A 115 -0.32 -17.56 -3.44
C LYS A 115 0.80 -16.61 -3.85
N LEU A 116 1.48 -15.98 -2.88
CA LEU A 116 2.68 -15.18 -3.16
C LEU A 116 3.81 -16.02 -3.76
N LYS A 117 4.04 -17.24 -3.24
CA LYS A 117 5.05 -18.16 -3.81
C LYS A 117 4.72 -18.50 -5.27
N ASN A 118 3.46 -18.83 -5.54
CA ASN A 118 3.03 -19.17 -6.91
C ASN A 118 3.19 -17.98 -7.86
N GLN A 119 2.79 -16.78 -7.43
CA GLN A 119 2.92 -15.58 -8.26
C GLN A 119 4.38 -15.25 -8.57
N ARG A 120 5.27 -15.41 -7.57
CA ARG A 120 6.70 -15.16 -7.76
C ARG A 120 7.28 -15.95 -8.94
N GLU A 121 6.87 -17.19 -9.14
CA GLU A 121 7.39 -18.02 -10.25
C GLU A 121 7.04 -17.41 -11.62
N GLY A 122 5.89 -16.74 -11.75
CA GLY A 122 5.47 -16.10 -13.00
C GLY A 122 6.12 -14.74 -13.28
N ILE A 123 6.50 -14.00 -12.22
CA ILE A 123 6.92 -12.59 -12.38
C ILE A 123 8.36 -12.29 -11.94
N ASN A 124 9.11 -13.29 -11.45
CA ASN A 124 10.50 -13.07 -11.04
C ASN A 124 11.45 -12.84 -12.23
N SER A 125 12.66 -12.35 -11.95
CA SER A 125 13.67 -11.98 -12.95
C SER A 125 14.23 -13.15 -13.77
N LYS A 126 13.93 -14.39 -13.43
CA LYS A 126 14.31 -15.58 -14.22
C LYS A 126 13.30 -15.86 -15.32
N ASN A 127 12.06 -15.38 -15.18
CA ASN A 127 11.01 -15.50 -16.18
C ASN A 127 10.86 -14.17 -16.93
N LEU A 128 11.62 -13.99 -18.01
CA LEU A 128 11.57 -12.79 -18.84
C LEU A 128 10.55 -12.91 -19.99
N LYS A 129 10.11 -14.14 -20.30
CA LYS A 129 9.08 -14.38 -21.32
C LYS A 129 7.73 -14.59 -20.62
N ASN A 130 6.66 -14.03 -21.20
CA ASN A 130 5.30 -14.11 -20.63
C ASN A 130 5.20 -13.61 -19.19
N ASN A 131 5.89 -12.52 -18.88
CA ASN A 131 5.89 -11.89 -17.56
C ASN A 131 4.99 -10.67 -17.57
N SER A 132 3.79 -10.81 -17.05
CA SER A 132 2.78 -9.76 -17.03
C SER A 132 3.21 -8.51 -16.24
N ALA A 133 4.14 -8.64 -15.30
CA ALA A 133 4.68 -7.47 -14.59
C ALA A 133 5.64 -6.65 -15.48
N ILE A 134 6.42 -7.32 -16.35
CA ILE A 134 7.25 -6.64 -17.36
C ILE A 134 6.35 -5.98 -18.40
N GLU A 135 5.35 -6.69 -18.92
CA GLU A 135 4.43 -6.16 -19.93
C GLU A 135 3.70 -4.89 -19.44
N LEU A 136 3.23 -4.90 -18.19
CA LEU A 136 2.61 -3.70 -17.61
C LEU A 136 3.64 -2.59 -17.37
N ALA A 137 4.85 -2.93 -16.92
CA ALA A 137 5.92 -1.96 -16.70
C ALA A 137 6.34 -1.25 -17.99
N GLU A 138 6.46 -1.96 -19.08
CA GLU A 138 6.78 -1.40 -20.41
C GLU A 138 5.66 -0.51 -20.94
N TRP A 139 4.39 -0.91 -20.73
CA TRP A 139 3.24 -0.12 -21.14
C TRP A 139 3.15 1.23 -20.40
N ILE A 140 3.62 1.30 -19.13
CA ILE A 140 3.65 2.54 -18.34
C ILE A 140 4.82 3.43 -18.81
N ASN A 141 4.61 4.13 -19.90
CA ASN A 141 5.60 5.05 -20.48
C ASN A 141 5.42 6.51 -20.02
N ASN A 142 4.30 6.84 -19.38
CA ASN A 142 3.96 8.17 -18.84
C ASN A 142 3.33 8.05 -17.44
N ILE A 143 2.68 9.10 -16.92
CA ILE A 143 2.08 9.15 -15.58
C ILE A 143 0.94 8.13 -15.48
N PRO A 144 1.01 7.10 -14.62
CA PRO A 144 -0.10 6.20 -14.39
C PRO A 144 -1.16 6.85 -13.49
N LEU A 145 -2.43 6.75 -13.90
CA LEU A 145 -3.60 7.04 -13.07
C LEU A 145 -4.25 5.72 -12.66
N ILE A 146 -4.21 5.42 -11.39
CA ILE A 146 -4.59 4.14 -10.80
C ILE A 146 -5.99 4.26 -10.23
N TYR A 147 -6.98 3.74 -10.92
CA TYR A 147 -8.35 3.63 -10.42
C TYR A 147 -8.50 2.37 -9.57
N TYR A 148 -9.18 2.49 -8.43
CA TYR A 148 -9.37 1.39 -7.51
C TYR A 148 -10.75 1.42 -6.83
N PRO A 149 -11.32 0.27 -6.45
CA PRO A 149 -12.50 0.20 -5.60
C PRO A 149 -12.07 0.33 -4.13
N PHE A 150 -12.93 0.82 -3.26
CA PHE A 150 -12.65 1.07 -1.83
C PHE A 150 -11.85 -0.03 -1.12
N GLY A 151 -12.18 -1.31 -1.35
CA GLY A 151 -11.51 -2.45 -0.71
C GLY A 151 -10.05 -2.66 -1.14
N LEU A 152 -9.61 -2.06 -2.25
CA LEU A 152 -8.24 -2.19 -2.80
C LEU A 152 -7.43 -0.89 -2.73
N GLN A 153 -7.92 0.12 -2.00
CA GLN A 153 -7.25 1.41 -1.82
C GLN A 153 -5.78 1.28 -1.39
N SER A 154 -5.49 0.41 -0.41
CA SER A 154 -4.13 0.22 0.09
C SER A 154 -3.16 -0.26 -0.99
N THR A 155 -3.64 -1.08 -1.91
CA THR A 155 -2.87 -1.58 -3.06
C THR A 155 -2.55 -0.44 -4.04
N ALA A 156 -3.55 0.37 -4.39
CA ALA A 156 -3.37 1.50 -5.30
C ALA A 156 -2.43 2.56 -4.73
N ILE A 157 -2.60 2.93 -3.46
CA ILE A 157 -1.71 3.88 -2.78
C ILE A 157 -0.28 3.32 -2.70
N ARG A 158 -0.13 2.02 -2.38
CA ARG A 158 1.20 1.39 -2.36
C ARG A 158 1.83 1.43 -3.74
N PHE A 159 1.11 1.08 -4.80
CA PHE A 159 1.64 1.10 -6.15
C PHE A 159 2.03 2.53 -6.58
N LYS A 160 1.19 3.53 -6.31
CA LYS A 160 1.53 4.93 -6.54
C LYS A 160 2.86 5.30 -5.87
N ASN A 161 3.02 4.97 -4.59
CA ASN A 161 4.26 5.27 -3.85
C ASN A 161 5.45 4.50 -4.42
N SER A 162 5.29 3.23 -4.79
CA SER A 162 6.34 2.41 -5.39
C SER A 162 6.80 2.96 -6.75
N MET A 163 5.89 3.45 -7.60
CA MET A 163 6.24 4.12 -8.85
C MET A 163 7.06 5.40 -8.60
N GLN A 164 6.65 6.20 -7.62
CA GLN A 164 7.37 7.41 -7.24
C GLN A 164 8.76 7.10 -6.66
N GLU A 165 8.87 6.11 -5.76
CA GLU A 165 10.13 5.78 -5.11
C GLU A 165 11.09 4.96 -5.99
N ASN A 166 10.60 3.99 -6.76
CA ASN A 166 11.43 3.09 -7.57
C ASN A 166 11.68 3.67 -8.96
N ALA A 167 10.61 4.01 -9.68
CA ALA A 167 10.68 4.47 -11.08
C ALA A 167 10.92 5.98 -11.22
N LYS A 168 10.88 6.76 -10.13
CA LYS A 168 11.07 8.21 -10.09
C LYS A 168 10.09 8.98 -10.99
N ILE A 169 8.87 8.47 -11.14
CA ILE A 169 7.82 9.12 -11.93
C ILE A 169 6.63 9.48 -11.05
N HIS A 170 5.95 10.55 -11.40
CA HIS A 170 4.67 10.88 -10.76
C HIS A 170 3.65 9.78 -11.06
N ALA A 171 2.79 9.50 -10.08
CA ALA A 171 1.67 8.58 -10.20
C ALA A 171 0.49 9.12 -9.40
N ILE A 172 -0.72 8.88 -9.90
CA ILE A 172 -1.97 9.34 -9.30
C ILE A 172 -2.78 8.10 -8.92
N SER A 173 -3.55 8.18 -7.84
CA SER A 173 -4.49 7.12 -7.45
C SER A 173 -5.82 7.72 -7.05
N GLU A 174 -6.92 7.17 -7.54
CA GLU A 174 -8.26 7.72 -7.37
C GLU A 174 -9.29 6.61 -7.14
N ASP A 175 -10.19 6.84 -6.18
CA ASP A 175 -11.32 5.93 -5.95
C ASP A 175 -12.27 6.00 -7.15
N ILE A 176 -12.67 4.83 -7.66
CA ILE A 176 -13.47 4.76 -8.89
C ILE A 176 -14.87 5.34 -8.72
N ILE A 177 -15.43 5.28 -7.50
CA ILE A 177 -16.76 5.85 -7.27
C ILE A 177 -16.68 7.36 -7.33
N GLU A 178 -15.69 7.95 -6.66
CA GLU A 178 -15.45 9.40 -6.67
C GLU A 178 -15.06 9.89 -8.08
N ALA A 179 -14.18 9.18 -8.77
CA ALA A 179 -13.77 9.49 -10.13
C ALA A 179 -14.93 9.61 -11.11
N CYS A 180 -15.99 8.80 -10.94
CA CYS A 180 -17.20 8.88 -11.76
C CYS A 180 -18.01 10.16 -11.55
N HIS A 181 -17.75 10.94 -10.50
CA HIS A 181 -18.45 12.20 -10.22
C HIS A 181 -17.64 13.44 -10.64
N ASN A 182 -16.32 13.30 -10.83
CA ASN A 182 -15.44 14.43 -11.15
C ASN A 182 -14.29 14.06 -12.10
N GLY A 183 -13.43 13.13 -11.75
CA GLY A 183 -12.19 12.81 -12.48
C GLY A 183 -12.43 12.34 -13.91
N ILE A 184 -13.57 11.71 -14.20
CA ILE A 184 -13.93 11.22 -15.54
C ILE A 184 -14.03 12.37 -16.57
N VAL A 185 -14.38 13.57 -16.14
CA VAL A 185 -14.52 14.76 -17.01
C VAL A 185 -13.16 15.17 -17.61
N ALA A 186 -12.06 14.90 -16.93
CA ALA A 186 -10.72 15.20 -17.45
C ALA A 186 -10.39 14.45 -18.75
N TRP A 187 -11.08 13.35 -19.04
CA TRP A 187 -10.91 12.57 -20.27
C TRP A 187 -11.67 13.13 -21.48
N GLU A 188 -12.42 14.21 -21.34
CA GLU A 188 -13.02 14.96 -22.47
C GLU A 188 -11.97 15.70 -23.30
N ARG A 189 -10.73 15.72 -22.86
CA ARG A 189 -9.57 16.26 -23.57
C ARG A 189 -8.49 15.21 -23.72
N PHE A 190 -7.67 15.37 -24.75
CA PHE A 190 -6.48 14.53 -24.92
C PHE A 190 -5.58 14.57 -23.66
N SER A 191 -5.15 13.41 -23.23
CA SER A 191 -4.28 13.24 -22.09
C SER A 191 -3.25 12.14 -22.37
N GLU A 192 -2.01 12.36 -21.97
CA GLU A 192 -0.94 11.36 -22.02
C GLU A 192 -0.93 10.44 -20.77
N ILE A 193 -1.84 10.67 -19.83
CA ILE A 193 -1.99 9.85 -18.63
C ILE A 193 -2.38 8.42 -19.04
N LYS A 194 -1.83 7.43 -18.29
CA LYS A 194 -2.07 6.01 -18.54
C LYS A 194 -3.00 5.42 -17.47
N PRO A 195 -4.28 5.20 -17.77
CA PRO A 195 -5.24 4.65 -16.80
C PRO A 195 -5.01 3.16 -16.55
N ILE A 196 -4.91 2.80 -15.27
CA ILE A 196 -4.79 1.43 -14.78
C ILE A 196 -5.98 1.14 -13.88
N LEU A 197 -6.79 0.15 -14.23
CA LEU A 197 -8.00 -0.23 -13.52
C LEU A 197 -7.70 -1.42 -12.60
N ILE A 198 -7.52 -1.18 -11.31
CA ILE A 198 -7.37 -2.26 -10.32
C ILE A 198 -8.76 -2.75 -9.92
N GLN A 199 -9.06 -4.02 -10.19
CA GLN A 199 -10.37 -4.61 -9.98
C GLN A 199 -10.30 -5.83 -9.05
N GLY A 200 -11.27 -5.94 -8.17
CA GLY A 200 -11.50 -7.16 -7.41
C GLY A 200 -12.41 -8.12 -8.16
N LYS A 201 -12.07 -9.42 -8.21
CA LYS A 201 -12.97 -10.42 -8.82
C LYS A 201 -14.33 -10.49 -8.11
N ASP A 202 -14.35 -10.17 -6.81
CA ASP A 202 -15.56 -10.16 -5.98
C ASP A 202 -15.97 -8.73 -5.60
N ASP A 203 -15.72 -7.75 -6.46
CA ASP A 203 -16.22 -6.40 -6.25
C ASP A 203 -17.75 -6.39 -6.16
N TYR A 204 -18.29 -5.43 -5.40
CA TYR A 204 -19.72 -5.25 -5.29
C TYR A 204 -20.35 -5.04 -6.69
N GLU A 205 -21.57 -5.56 -6.90
CA GLU A 205 -22.19 -5.60 -8.24
C GLU A 205 -22.24 -4.22 -8.90
N LYS A 206 -22.60 -3.18 -8.15
CA LYS A 206 -22.64 -1.81 -8.69
C LYS A 206 -21.24 -1.25 -9.04
N THR A 207 -20.20 -1.74 -8.40
CA THR A 207 -18.82 -1.42 -8.77
C THR A 207 -18.44 -2.10 -10.08
N LYS A 208 -18.85 -3.35 -10.29
CA LYS A 208 -18.64 -4.06 -11.55
C LYS A 208 -19.36 -3.39 -12.71
N GLU A 209 -20.61 -2.93 -12.50
CA GLU A 209 -21.36 -2.15 -13.48
C GLU A 209 -20.59 -0.86 -13.86
N ARG A 210 -20.02 -0.14 -12.88
CA ARG A 210 -19.21 1.05 -13.14
C ARG A 210 -17.96 0.74 -13.96
N TRP A 211 -17.26 -0.34 -13.65
CA TRP A 211 -16.13 -0.78 -14.46
C TRP A 211 -16.52 -1.03 -15.92
N MET A 212 -17.65 -1.66 -16.17
CA MET A 212 -18.15 -1.87 -17.53
C MET A 212 -18.46 -0.53 -18.25
N ILE A 213 -19.10 0.41 -17.56
CA ILE A 213 -19.45 1.72 -18.11
C ILE A 213 -18.19 2.53 -18.45
N ILE A 214 -17.20 2.57 -17.55
CA ILE A 214 -15.95 3.29 -17.77
C ILE A 214 -15.17 2.69 -18.94
N LYS A 215 -15.06 1.37 -19.01
CA LYS A 215 -14.43 0.70 -20.16
C LYS A 215 -15.14 1.00 -21.48
N LYS A 216 -16.47 1.04 -21.46
CA LYS A 216 -17.25 1.44 -22.63
C LYS A 216 -16.93 2.88 -23.06
N PHE A 217 -16.84 3.80 -22.09
CA PHE A 217 -16.46 5.20 -22.33
C PHE A 217 -15.03 5.29 -22.87
N PHE A 218 -14.04 4.66 -22.23
CA PHE A 218 -12.65 4.67 -22.69
C PHE A 218 -12.50 4.11 -24.10
N ASN A 219 -13.22 3.04 -24.42
CA ASN A 219 -13.20 2.47 -25.77
C ASN A 219 -13.83 3.42 -26.82
N ALA A 220 -14.92 4.12 -26.48
CA ALA A 220 -15.56 5.10 -27.37
C ALA A 220 -14.62 6.29 -27.63
N GLU A 221 -13.93 6.78 -26.63
CA GLU A 221 -12.96 7.89 -26.70
C GLU A 221 -11.56 7.45 -27.14
N LYS A 222 -11.36 6.17 -27.46
CA LYS A 222 -10.06 5.58 -27.87
C LYS A 222 -8.94 5.79 -26.84
N ILE A 223 -9.30 5.79 -25.57
CA ILE A 223 -8.37 5.87 -24.44
C ILE A 223 -7.83 4.47 -24.16
N GLU A 224 -6.53 4.28 -24.32
CA GLU A 224 -5.88 3.01 -23.95
C GLU A 224 -5.79 2.88 -22.43
N TYR A 225 -6.17 1.73 -21.89
CA TYR A 225 -6.06 1.40 -20.46
C TYR A 225 -5.57 -0.02 -20.23
N LYS A 226 -5.12 -0.29 -19.01
CA LYS A 226 -4.80 -1.66 -18.56
C LYS A 226 -5.67 -2.04 -17.38
N GLU A 227 -6.02 -3.32 -17.33
CA GLU A 227 -6.77 -3.91 -16.22
C GLU A 227 -5.84 -4.80 -15.39
N VAL A 228 -5.93 -4.66 -14.08
CA VAL A 228 -5.22 -5.50 -13.11
C VAL A 228 -6.22 -6.11 -12.14
N PHE A 229 -6.39 -7.42 -12.19
CA PHE A 229 -7.35 -8.12 -11.35
C PHE A 229 -6.70 -8.72 -10.11
N SER A 230 -7.41 -8.65 -8.98
CA SER A 230 -7.05 -9.44 -7.82
C SER A 230 -7.19 -10.94 -8.13
N ILE A 231 -6.41 -11.74 -7.44
CA ILE A 231 -6.59 -13.21 -7.45
C ILE A 231 -7.87 -13.60 -6.68
N ASN A 232 -8.32 -14.84 -6.82
CA ASN A 232 -9.31 -15.44 -5.93
C ASN A 232 -8.70 -15.72 -4.56
N GLY A 233 -9.51 -15.71 -3.50
CA GLY A 233 -9.09 -16.05 -2.15
C GLY A 233 -9.49 -15.02 -1.10
N SER A 234 -8.90 -15.13 0.09
CA SER A 234 -9.13 -14.20 1.20
C SER A 234 -8.74 -12.76 0.82
N ILE A 235 -9.33 -11.78 1.52
CA ILE A 235 -8.98 -10.37 1.29
C ILE A 235 -7.48 -10.10 1.55
N LEU A 236 -6.86 -10.82 2.48
CA LEU A 236 -5.41 -10.74 2.70
C LEU A 236 -4.66 -11.23 1.48
N SER A 237 -5.01 -12.40 0.94
CA SER A 237 -4.40 -12.95 -0.27
C SER A 237 -4.52 -12.00 -1.46
N LYS A 238 -5.70 -11.41 -1.68
CA LYS A 238 -5.95 -10.46 -2.77
C LYS A 238 -5.04 -9.22 -2.67
N ILE A 239 -4.99 -8.59 -1.48
CA ILE A 239 -4.22 -7.37 -1.27
C ILE A 239 -2.72 -7.63 -1.38
N VAL A 240 -2.18 -8.65 -0.69
CA VAL A 240 -0.73 -8.88 -0.70
C VAL A 240 -0.22 -9.35 -2.06
N ASN A 241 -1.03 -10.11 -2.82
CA ASN A 241 -0.68 -10.51 -4.18
C ASN A 241 -0.64 -9.32 -5.14
N LEU A 242 -1.65 -8.45 -5.11
CA LEU A 242 -1.66 -7.24 -5.92
C LEU A 242 -0.47 -6.33 -5.57
N ILE A 243 -0.19 -6.12 -4.29
CA ILE A 243 0.97 -5.32 -3.84
C ILE A 243 2.26 -5.94 -4.38
N TYR A 244 2.45 -7.25 -4.24
CA TYR A 244 3.65 -7.94 -4.70
C TYR A 244 3.83 -7.81 -6.22
N PHE A 245 2.77 -8.03 -6.98
CA PHE A 245 2.77 -7.86 -8.43
C PHE A 245 3.15 -6.43 -8.83
N LEU A 246 2.49 -5.43 -8.24
CA LEU A 246 2.67 -4.03 -8.58
C LEU A 246 4.01 -3.44 -8.07
N ASP A 247 4.57 -3.98 -6.97
CA ASP A 247 5.93 -3.66 -6.56
C ASP A 247 6.94 -4.13 -7.63
N TYR A 248 6.77 -5.34 -8.21
CA TYR A 248 7.58 -5.81 -9.34
C TYR A 248 7.42 -4.92 -10.58
N VAL A 249 6.19 -4.53 -10.92
CA VAL A 249 5.93 -3.58 -12.02
C VAL A 249 6.75 -2.30 -11.85
N SER A 250 6.77 -1.73 -10.65
CA SER A 250 7.51 -0.49 -10.37
C SER A 250 9.03 -0.64 -10.52
N ILE A 251 9.57 -1.80 -10.12
CA ILE A 251 11.01 -2.11 -10.26
C ILE A 251 11.36 -2.36 -11.74
N TYR A 252 10.53 -3.12 -12.45
CA TYR A 252 10.76 -3.35 -13.88
C TYR A 252 10.64 -2.07 -14.70
N ASN A 253 9.72 -1.16 -14.34
CA ASN A 253 9.62 0.15 -14.99
C ASN A 253 10.89 0.99 -14.76
N ALA A 254 11.46 0.96 -13.54
CA ALA A 254 12.73 1.60 -13.24
C ALA A 254 13.87 1.02 -14.11
N ILE A 255 13.95 -0.31 -14.18
CA ILE A 255 14.97 -1.01 -15.00
C ILE A 255 14.81 -0.68 -16.49
N TYR A 256 13.57 -0.74 -17.00
CA TYR A 256 13.25 -0.40 -18.39
C TYR A 256 13.69 1.04 -18.74
N LYS A 257 13.47 1.98 -17.82
CA LYS A 257 13.92 3.37 -17.96
C LYS A 257 15.38 3.62 -17.58
N LYS A 258 16.15 2.57 -17.25
CA LYS A 258 17.56 2.63 -16.83
C LYS A 258 17.78 3.52 -15.59
N ILE A 259 16.81 3.49 -14.67
CA ILE A 259 16.84 4.24 -13.41
C ILE A 259 17.20 3.28 -12.28
N ASP A 260 18.16 3.63 -11.42
CA ASP A 260 18.40 2.90 -10.17
C ASP A 260 17.23 3.12 -9.20
N PRO A 261 16.49 2.06 -8.81
CA PRO A 261 15.39 2.19 -7.88
C PRO A 261 15.82 2.50 -6.44
N SER A 262 17.09 2.20 -6.09
CA SER A 262 17.55 2.18 -4.69
C SER A 262 17.63 3.56 -4.04
N PRO A 263 18.28 4.59 -4.60
CA PRO A 263 18.49 5.87 -3.92
C PRO A 263 17.20 6.67 -3.79
N VAL A 264 17.07 7.40 -2.68
CA VAL A 264 15.93 8.29 -2.39
C VAL A 264 16.42 9.68 -1.93
N LYS A 265 17.38 10.24 -2.63
CA LYS A 265 18.07 11.49 -2.30
C LYS A 265 17.14 12.66 -1.90
N SER A 266 15.97 12.77 -2.53
CA SER A 266 15.00 13.80 -2.19
C SER A 266 14.38 13.60 -0.80
N ILE A 267 14.18 12.34 -0.38
CA ILE A 267 13.69 12.03 0.96
C ILE A 267 14.79 12.32 1.99
N ASP A 268 16.03 11.97 1.68
CA ASP A 268 17.16 12.23 2.56
C ASP A 268 17.35 13.73 2.74
N PHE A 269 17.33 14.51 1.65
CA PHE A 269 17.37 15.98 1.71
C PHE A 269 16.28 16.56 2.62
N ILE A 270 15.03 16.09 2.53
CA ILE A 270 13.95 16.57 3.41
C ILE A 270 14.24 16.23 4.88
N LYS A 271 14.71 15.00 5.16
CA LYS A 271 15.02 14.59 6.53
C LYS A 271 16.20 15.36 7.15
N ASP A 272 17.19 15.70 6.35
CA ASP A 272 18.37 16.43 6.80
C ASP A 272 18.06 17.90 7.10
N ASN A 273 16.89 18.41 6.68
CA ASN A 273 16.44 19.79 6.88
C ASN A 273 15.21 19.90 7.81
N LEU A 274 14.79 18.80 8.44
CA LEU A 274 13.75 18.75 9.48
C LEU A 274 14.37 18.73 10.87
#